data_7aed5b2e0151ed7473300edbd757918b
#
_entry.id   7aed5b2e0151ed7473300edbd757918b
#
_cell.length_a   1.000
_cell.length_b   1.000
_cell.length_c   1.000
_cell.angle_alpha   90.00
_cell.angle_beta   90.00
_cell.angle_gamma   90.00
#
_symmetry.space_group_name_H-M   'P 1'
#
loop_
_entity.id
_entity.type
_entity.pdbx_description
1 polymer ?
#
loop_
_entity_poly.entity_id
_entity_poly.type
_entity_poly.pdbx_seq_one_letter_code
_entity_poly.pdbx_strand_id
1 'polypeptide(L)'
;MYSFFPISIELRQQPFLWAKDLSSYDSIWNFGTNIWPLGDHLSLFTILMTITSLITAWYSSQFNSANNQFKWLQYIFPIMLLGIFNSLSAALTYYYFLSNVFTLAQQFIIQEFIIDHDAIHKQIQENKKKPAKKSNWQKRLEDMAKAQQDRGRKK
;
A
#
# COMPACT_ATOMS: atom_id res chain seq x y z
N MET A 1 -16.50 -7.47 -9.68
CA MET A 1 -16.25 -6.16 -10.32
C MET A 1 -15.67 -6.27 -11.72
N TYR A 2 -14.63 -7.07 -11.98
CA TYR A 2 -14.01 -7.19 -13.32
C TYR A 2 -14.98 -7.58 -14.43
N SER A 3 -15.94 -8.44 -14.14
CA SER A 3 -16.97 -8.86 -15.12
C SER A 3 -18.17 -7.91 -15.17
N PHE A 4 -18.44 -7.17 -14.11
CA PHE A 4 -19.59 -6.29 -14.01
C PHE A 4 -19.47 -5.05 -14.89
N PHE A 5 -18.37 -4.32 -14.79
CA PHE A 5 -18.20 -3.05 -15.50
C PHE A 5 -18.22 -3.19 -17.04
N PRO A 6 -17.55 -4.21 -17.65
CA PRO A 6 -17.61 -4.39 -19.10
C PRO A 6 -18.97 -4.89 -19.62
N ILE A 7 -19.76 -5.56 -18.77
CA ILE A 7 -21.05 -6.17 -19.17
C ILE A 7 -22.21 -5.24 -18.84
N SER A 8 -22.03 -4.26 -17.96
CA SER A 8 -23.10 -3.35 -17.54
C SER A 8 -23.66 -2.54 -18.71
N ILE A 9 -24.94 -2.77 -19.00
CA ILE A 9 -25.66 -2.05 -20.06
C ILE A 9 -25.77 -0.57 -19.74
N GLU A 10 -25.85 -0.22 -18.46
CA GLU A 10 -25.98 1.17 -17.98
C GLU A 10 -24.71 2.01 -18.26
N LEU A 11 -23.54 1.38 -18.30
CA LEU A 11 -22.26 2.05 -18.56
C LEU A 11 -21.87 2.04 -20.04
N ARG A 12 -22.57 1.25 -20.84
CA ARG A 12 -22.29 1.09 -22.26
C ARG A 12 -22.62 2.36 -23.04
N GLN A 13 -21.63 2.84 -23.81
CA GLN A 13 -21.75 4.08 -24.58
C GLN A 13 -22.05 5.33 -23.73
N GLN A 14 -21.84 5.27 -22.43
CA GLN A 14 -21.95 6.45 -21.57
C GLN A 14 -20.60 7.18 -21.54
N PRO A 15 -20.54 8.41 -22.07
CA PRO A 15 -19.32 9.20 -22.03
C PRO A 15 -19.11 9.80 -20.63
N PHE A 16 -17.86 9.84 -20.20
CA PHE A 16 -17.48 10.49 -18.95
C PHE A 16 -16.11 11.14 -19.10
N LEU A 17 -16.03 12.44 -18.87
CA LEU A 17 -14.82 13.25 -19.08
C LEU A 17 -14.31 13.10 -20.52
N TRP A 18 -13.16 12.43 -20.71
CA TRP A 18 -12.56 12.14 -22.01
C TRP A 18 -12.87 10.73 -22.53
N ALA A 19 -13.36 9.84 -21.66
CA ALA A 19 -13.74 8.50 -22.08
C ALA A 19 -15.07 8.54 -22.83
N LYS A 20 -15.10 7.98 -24.03
CA LYS A 20 -16.30 7.90 -24.86
C LYS A 20 -17.26 6.79 -24.45
N ASP A 21 -16.73 5.77 -23.79
CA ASP A 21 -17.47 4.59 -23.34
C ASP A 21 -16.84 4.08 -22.04
N LEU A 22 -17.61 4.10 -20.96
CA LEU A 22 -17.17 3.64 -19.64
C LEU A 22 -17.04 2.11 -19.55
N SER A 23 -17.71 1.37 -20.43
CA SER A 23 -17.60 -0.09 -20.48
C SER A 23 -16.33 -0.57 -21.19
N SER A 24 -15.76 0.27 -22.04
CA SER A 24 -14.51 0.02 -22.77
C SER A 24 -13.33 0.72 -22.09
N TYR A 25 -12.11 0.48 -22.59
CA TYR A 25 -10.92 1.20 -22.13
C TYR A 25 -10.93 2.65 -22.66
N ASP A 26 -10.36 3.57 -21.90
CA ASP A 26 -10.08 4.92 -22.38
C ASP A 26 -8.72 4.95 -23.08
N SER A 27 -8.65 5.55 -24.26
CA SER A 27 -7.41 5.71 -25.01
C SER A 27 -7.18 7.16 -25.34
N ILE A 28 -6.08 7.72 -24.84
CA ILE A 28 -5.63 9.07 -25.23
C ILE A 28 -4.64 8.98 -26.37
N TRP A 29 -3.80 7.96 -26.34
CA TRP A 29 -2.74 7.76 -27.31
C TRP A 29 -2.70 6.31 -27.75
N ASN A 30 -2.75 6.11 -29.07
CA ASN A 30 -2.55 4.82 -29.69
C ASN A 30 -1.14 4.79 -30.31
N PHE A 31 -0.33 3.83 -29.91
CA PHE A 31 1.05 3.70 -30.37
C PHE A 31 1.15 3.01 -31.74
N GLY A 32 0.09 2.31 -32.18
CA GLY A 32 0.08 1.50 -33.40
C GLY A 32 0.98 0.27 -33.36
N THR A 33 1.75 0.10 -32.28
CA THR A 33 2.62 -1.05 -32.03
C THR A 33 2.42 -1.54 -30.61
N ASN A 34 2.42 -2.85 -30.43
CA ASN A 34 2.23 -3.44 -29.09
C ASN A 34 3.52 -3.30 -28.27
N ILE A 35 3.51 -2.44 -27.25
CA ILE A 35 4.64 -2.19 -26.34
C ILE A 35 4.37 -2.92 -25.02
N TRP A 36 5.12 -3.98 -24.75
CA TRP A 36 5.00 -4.66 -23.46
C TRP A 36 5.54 -3.76 -22.32
N PRO A 37 4.81 -3.59 -21.20
CA PRO A 37 3.54 -4.20 -20.77
C PRO A 37 2.28 -3.36 -21.09
N LEU A 38 2.38 -2.23 -21.78
CA LEU A 38 1.31 -1.27 -22.02
C LEU A 38 0.32 -1.68 -23.11
N GLY A 39 0.68 -2.56 -24.05
CA GLY A 39 -0.15 -2.86 -25.20
C GLY A 39 -0.01 -1.83 -26.31
N ASP A 40 -1.08 -1.55 -27.04
CA ASP A 40 -1.14 -0.68 -28.21
C ASP A 40 -1.67 0.74 -27.94
N HIS A 41 -2.18 0.98 -26.72
CA HIS A 41 -2.80 2.23 -26.31
C HIS A 41 -2.38 2.63 -24.89
N LEU A 42 -2.64 3.88 -24.55
CA LEU A 42 -2.40 4.44 -23.21
C LEU A 42 -3.71 5.01 -22.64
N SER A 43 -4.12 4.46 -21.51
CA SER A 43 -5.28 4.89 -20.73
C SER A 43 -4.91 5.98 -19.73
N LEU A 44 -5.59 7.13 -19.74
CA LEU A 44 -5.35 8.20 -18.78
C LEU A 44 -5.80 7.82 -17.38
N PHE A 45 -6.94 7.16 -17.25
CA PHE A 45 -7.40 6.70 -15.94
C PHE A 45 -6.42 5.72 -15.30
N THR A 46 -5.79 4.85 -16.10
CA THR A 46 -4.75 3.93 -15.61
C THR A 46 -3.50 4.66 -15.15
N ILE A 47 -3.07 5.70 -15.88
CA ILE A 47 -1.95 6.55 -15.46
C ILE A 47 -2.26 7.24 -14.13
N LEU A 48 -3.41 7.90 -14.02
CA LEU A 48 -3.83 8.58 -12.80
C LEU A 48 -3.92 7.62 -11.61
N MET A 49 -4.49 6.42 -11.83
CA MET A 49 -4.54 5.36 -10.83
C MET A 49 -3.13 4.95 -10.39
N THR A 50 -2.21 4.76 -11.32
CA THR A 50 -0.84 4.36 -11.02
C THR A 50 -0.09 5.43 -10.24
N ILE A 51 -0.21 6.71 -10.64
CA ILE A 51 0.41 7.84 -9.94
C ILE A 51 -0.13 7.93 -8.50
N THR A 52 -1.44 7.87 -8.32
CA THR A 52 -2.03 7.91 -6.98
C THR A 52 -1.64 6.71 -6.12
N SER A 53 -1.51 5.52 -6.71
CA SER A 53 -1.01 4.33 -6.02
C SER A 53 0.45 4.47 -5.60
N LEU A 54 1.31 5.05 -6.44
CA LEU A 54 2.71 5.34 -6.10
C LEU A 54 2.84 6.37 -4.98
N ILE A 55 2.01 7.42 -5.00
CA ILE A 55 1.96 8.42 -3.92
C ILE A 55 1.52 7.75 -2.62
N THR A 56 0.50 6.89 -2.66
CA THR A 56 0.03 6.13 -1.50
C THR A 56 1.14 5.22 -0.96
N ALA A 57 1.85 4.51 -1.82
CA ALA A 57 2.97 3.66 -1.45
C ALA A 57 4.12 4.47 -0.82
N TRP A 58 4.46 5.61 -1.41
CA TRP A 58 5.49 6.51 -0.87
C TRP A 58 5.12 7.03 0.51
N TYR A 59 3.90 7.54 0.66
CA TYR A 59 3.39 8.05 1.92
C TYR A 59 3.34 6.97 3.00
N SER A 60 2.81 5.81 2.66
CA SER A 60 2.74 4.65 3.56
C SER A 60 4.12 4.12 3.96
N SER A 61 5.12 4.20 3.07
CA SER A 61 6.48 3.72 3.34
C SER A 61 7.24 4.56 4.37
N GLN A 62 6.87 5.82 4.55
CA GLN A 62 7.47 6.70 5.56
C GLN A 62 7.14 6.27 6.98
N PHE A 63 5.94 5.71 7.17
CA PHE A 63 5.45 5.29 8.48
C PHE A 63 5.71 3.83 8.80
N ASN A 64 5.95 3.00 7.79
CA ASN A 64 6.19 1.57 7.94
C ASN A 64 7.69 1.24 7.90
N SER A 65 8.40 1.54 8.98
CA SER A 65 9.84 1.25 9.11
C SER A 65 10.17 -0.24 9.29
N ALA A 66 9.15 -1.10 9.44
CA ALA A 66 9.35 -2.46 9.96
C ALA A 66 9.98 -3.45 8.96
N ASN A 67 9.88 -3.25 7.64
CA ASN A 67 10.42 -4.19 6.65
C ASN A 67 11.02 -3.49 5.43
N ASN A 68 12.29 -3.09 5.56
CA ASN A 68 13.04 -2.52 4.42
C ASN A 68 13.19 -3.48 3.23
N GLN A 69 13.12 -4.80 3.46
CA GLN A 69 13.33 -5.80 2.42
C GLN A 69 12.24 -5.82 1.34
N PHE A 70 11.00 -5.43 1.69
CA PHE A 70 9.86 -5.47 0.76
C PHE A 70 9.39 -4.10 0.28
N LYS A 71 10.11 -3.01 0.62
CA LYS A 71 9.75 -1.66 0.18
C LYS A 71 9.68 -1.52 -1.35
N TRP A 72 10.62 -2.15 -2.05
CA TRP A 72 10.66 -2.12 -3.51
C TRP A 72 9.41 -2.73 -4.16
N LEU A 73 8.81 -3.76 -3.53
CA LEU A 73 7.62 -4.42 -4.03
C LEU A 73 6.41 -3.47 -4.06
N GLN A 74 6.30 -2.56 -3.08
CA GLN A 74 5.23 -1.55 -3.02
C GLN A 74 5.27 -0.58 -4.21
N TYR A 75 6.45 -0.35 -4.79
CA TYR A 75 6.61 0.53 -5.95
C TYR A 75 6.49 -0.23 -7.27
N ILE A 76 7.02 -1.44 -7.35
CA ILE A 76 6.95 -2.25 -8.57
C ILE A 76 5.53 -2.74 -8.84
N PHE A 77 4.80 -3.10 -7.79
CA PHE A 77 3.44 -3.63 -7.93
C PHE A 77 2.49 -2.71 -8.72
N PRO A 78 2.36 -1.40 -8.41
CA PRO A 78 1.53 -0.50 -9.21
C PRO A 78 1.99 -0.36 -10.66
N ILE A 79 3.31 -0.38 -10.90
CA ILE A 79 3.88 -0.29 -12.27
C ILE A 79 3.55 -1.57 -13.06
N MET A 80 3.67 -2.73 -12.44
CA MET A 80 3.31 -4.00 -13.07
C MET A 80 1.81 -4.07 -13.38
N LEU A 81 0.97 -3.56 -12.47
CA LEU A 81 -0.47 -3.51 -12.66
C LEU A 81 -0.90 -2.53 -13.77
N LEU A 82 -0.09 -1.51 -14.06
CA LEU A 82 -0.38 -0.55 -15.13
C LEU A 82 -0.67 -1.27 -16.45
N GLY A 83 0.13 -2.27 -16.83
CA GLY A 83 -0.09 -3.05 -18.05
C GLY A 83 -1.42 -3.82 -18.05
N ILE A 84 -1.80 -4.39 -16.91
CA ILE A 84 -3.06 -5.14 -16.79
C ILE A 84 -4.25 -4.19 -16.82
N PHE A 85 -4.20 -3.10 -16.06
CA PHE A 85 -5.30 -2.15 -15.94
C PHE A 85 -5.51 -1.30 -17.19
N ASN A 86 -4.47 -1.16 -18.02
CA ASN A 86 -4.54 -0.39 -19.26
C ASN A 86 -5.58 -0.96 -20.25
N SER A 87 -5.82 -2.26 -20.20
CA SER A 87 -6.80 -2.95 -21.05
C SER A 87 -8.17 -3.15 -20.38
N LEU A 88 -8.37 -2.63 -19.17
CA LEU A 88 -9.64 -2.77 -18.45
C LEU A 88 -10.58 -1.60 -18.77
N SER A 89 -11.87 -1.78 -18.42
CA SER A 89 -12.88 -0.76 -18.65
C SER A 89 -12.55 0.55 -17.93
N ALA A 90 -12.84 1.68 -18.57
CA ALA A 90 -12.60 3.02 -18.04
C ALA A 90 -13.31 3.25 -16.70
N ALA A 91 -14.54 2.74 -16.55
CA ALA A 91 -15.28 2.82 -15.29
C ALA A 91 -14.56 2.10 -14.14
N LEU A 92 -13.96 0.93 -14.40
CA LEU A 92 -13.25 0.16 -13.39
C LEU A 92 -11.96 0.87 -12.96
N THR A 93 -11.17 1.37 -13.91
CA THR A 93 -9.93 2.12 -13.63
C THR A 93 -10.21 3.44 -12.94
N TYR A 94 -11.27 4.15 -13.32
CA TYR A 94 -11.75 5.34 -12.63
C TYR A 94 -12.16 5.05 -11.18
N TYR A 95 -12.89 3.96 -10.94
CA TYR A 95 -13.24 3.52 -9.59
C TYR A 95 -11.99 3.29 -8.71
N TYR A 96 -10.97 2.60 -9.25
CA TYR A 96 -9.72 2.39 -8.51
C TYR A 96 -8.95 3.69 -8.27
N PHE A 97 -8.91 4.57 -9.26
CA PHE A 97 -8.32 5.90 -9.09
C PHE A 97 -9.01 6.66 -7.94
N LEU A 98 -10.33 6.74 -7.97
CA LEU A 98 -11.10 7.44 -6.95
C LEU A 98 -10.91 6.82 -5.56
N SER A 99 -10.90 5.49 -5.46
CA SER A 99 -10.63 4.75 -4.24
C SER A 99 -9.25 5.08 -3.67
N ASN A 100 -8.20 5.15 -4.51
CA ASN A 100 -6.87 5.56 -4.09
C ASN A 100 -6.82 7.00 -3.58
N VAL A 101 -7.52 7.92 -4.24
CA VAL A 101 -7.62 9.33 -3.80
C VAL A 101 -8.28 9.42 -2.43
N PHE A 102 -9.39 8.71 -2.21
CA PHE A 102 -10.03 8.66 -0.90
C PHE A 102 -9.13 8.03 0.18
N THR A 103 -8.42 6.98 -0.16
CA THR A 103 -7.46 6.33 0.75
C THR A 103 -6.34 7.29 1.15
N LEU A 104 -5.79 8.03 0.19
CA LEU A 104 -4.79 9.09 0.47
C LEU A 104 -5.33 10.16 1.39
N ALA A 105 -6.51 10.70 1.08
CA ALA A 105 -7.16 11.72 1.90
C ALA A 105 -7.40 11.21 3.32
N GLN A 106 -7.89 9.98 3.46
CA GLN A 106 -8.12 9.36 4.75
C GLN A 106 -6.81 9.16 5.53
N GLN A 107 -5.76 8.67 4.89
CA GLN A 107 -4.44 8.50 5.51
C GLN A 107 -3.88 9.84 5.98
N PHE A 108 -3.98 10.88 5.16
CA PHE A 108 -3.55 12.22 5.52
C PHE A 108 -4.30 12.76 6.74
N ILE A 109 -5.63 12.65 6.75
CA ILE A 109 -6.46 13.10 7.87
C ILE A 109 -6.09 12.36 9.16
N ILE A 110 -5.94 11.04 9.09
CA ILE A 110 -5.60 10.23 10.26
C ILE A 110 -4.24 10.64 10.83
N GLN A 111 -3.26 10.86 9.98
CA GLN A 111 -1.89 11.14 10.42
C GLN A 111 -1.71 12.55 10.92
N GLU A 112 -2.38 13.53 10.32
CA GLU A 112 -2.23 14.93 10.71
C GLU A 112 -3.11 15.31 11.90
N PHE A 113 -4.36 14.77 11.94
CA PHE A 113 -5.35 15.21 12.92
C PHE A 113 -5.59 14.22 14.05
N ILE A 114 -5.37 12.92 13.84
CA ILE A 114 -5.70 11.89 14.84
C ILE A 114 -4.46 11.41 15.59
N ILE A 115 -3.30 11.33 14.92
CA ILE A 115 -2.07 10.81 15.51
C ILE A 115 -1.25 11.97 16.07
N ASP A 116 -1.23 12.09 17.41
CA ASP A 116 -0.31 12.97 18.11
C ASP A 116 1.08 12.30 18.21
N HIS A 117 1.94 12.65 17.28
CA HIS A 117 3.31 12.13 17.20
C HIS A 117 4.13 12.48 18.44
N ASP A 118 3.91 13.66 19.05
CA ASP A 118 4.65 14.10 20.24
C ASP A 118 4.24 13.30 21.49
N ALA A 119 2.96 13.01 21.65
CA ALA A 119 2.47 12.15 22.72
C ALA A 119 3.03 10.73 22.60
N ILE A 120 3.05 10.18 21.39
CA ILE A 120 3.60 8.83 21.13
C ILE A 120 5.11 8.80 21.40
N HIS A 121 5.86 9.80 20.96
CA HIS A 121 7.30 9.92 21.23
C HIS A 121 7.60 10.00 22.72
N LYS A 122 6.83 10.77 23.49
CA LYS A 122 6.95 10.85 24.95
C LYS A 122 6.70 9.50 25.60
N GLN A 123 5.64 8.80 25.21
CA GLN A 123 5.34 7.45 25.74
C GLN A 123 6.43 6.44 25.41
N ILE A 124 6.99 6.47 24.20
CA ILE A 124 8.11 5.60 23.81
C ILE A 124 9.36 5.91 24.66
N GLN A 125 9.68 7.18 24.88
CA GLN A 125 10.82 7.57 25.72
C GLN A 125 10.62 7.17 27.18
N GLU A 126 9.44 7.36 27.72
CA GLU A 126 9.10 6.91 29.08
C GLU A 126 9.18 5.39 29.22
N ASN A 127 8.67 4.66 28.25
CA ASN A 127 8.72 3.20 28.25
C ASN A 127 10.15 2.66 28.07
N LYS A 128 11.02 3.37 27.33
CA LYS A 128 12.45 3.03 27.24
C LYS A 128 13.20 3.24 28.56
N LYS A 129 12.78 4.23 29.37
CA LYS A 129 13.37 4.48 30.71
C LYS A 129 12.89 3.48 31.75
N LYS A 130 11.74 2.82 31.55
CA LYS A 130 11.25 1.79 32.46
C LYS A 130 12.07 0.51 32.25
N PRO A 131 12.64 -0.09 33.30
CA PRO A 131 13.34 -1.38 33.16
C PRO A 131 12.37 -2.41 32.56
N ALA A 132 12.80 -3.09 31.52
CA ALA A 132 12.01 -4.11 30.87
C ALA A 132 11.54 -5.14 31.92
N LYS A 133 10.24 -5.27 32.10
CA LYS A 133 9.66 -6.26 32.99
C LYS A 133 10.02 -7.63 32.44
N LYS A 134 11.06 -8.26 33.04
CA LYS A 134 11.48 -9.61 32.64
C LYS A 134 10.29 -10.55 32.68
N SER A 135 10.01 -11.22 31.58
CA SER A 135 8.99 -12.25 31.52
C SER A 135 9.28 -13.34 32.57
N ASN A 136 8.23 -13.97 33.12
CA ASN A 136 8.40 -15.09 34.05
C ASN A 136 9.29 -16.24 33.47
N TRP A 137 9.27 -16.38 32.16
CA TRP A 137 10.13 -17.32 31.45
C TRP A 137 11.62 -16.92 31.50
N GLN A 138 11.92 -15.66 31.29
CA GLN A 138 13.28 -15.13 31.39
C GLN A 138 13.83 -15.23 32.82
N LYS A 139 13.01 -14.98 33.82
CA LYS A 139 13.40 -15.18 35.23
C LYS A 139 13.74 -16.65 35.50
N ARG A 140 12.90 -17.58 35.05
CA ARG A 140 13.19 -19.03 35.21
C ARG A 140 14.46 -19.48 34.50
N LEU A 141 14.75 -18.95 33.30
CA LEU A 141 15.98 -19.21 32.56
C LEU A 141 17.22 -18.67 33.30
N GLU A 142 17.15 -17.45 33.82
CA GLU A 142 18.24 -16.88 34.64
C GLU A 142 18.45 -17.68 35.93
N ASP A 143 17.39 -18.10 36.62
CA ASP A 143 17.50 -18.91 37.83
C ASP A 143 18.09 -20.29 37.54
N MET A 144 17.72 -20.93 36.42
CA MET A 144 18.34 -22.18 35.97
C MET A 144 19.80 -22.01 35.59
N ALA A 145 20.15 -20.92 34.89
CA ALA A 145 21.54 -20.64 34.54
C ALA A 145 22.41 -20.37 35.76
N LYS A 146 21.92 -19.64 36.77
CA LYS A 146 22.60 -19.41 38.05
C LYS A 146 22.79 -20.71 38.83
N ALA A 147 21.74 -21.54 38.89
CA ALA A 147 21.83 -22.84 39.59
C ALA A 147 22.84 -23.81 38.93
N GLN A 148 23.01 -23.74 37.60
CA GLN A 148 24.05 -24.50 36.89
C GLN A 148 25.47 -23.97 37.20
N GLN A 149 25.64 -22.65 37.24
CA GLN A 149 26.91 -22.00 37.54
C GLN A 149 27.38 -22.33 38.97
N ASP A 150 26.46 -22.33 39.96
CA ASP A 150 26.76 -22.64 41.34
C ASP A 150 27.13 -24.14 41.54
N ARG A 151 26.52 -25.03 40.74
CA ARG A 151 26.90 -26.46 40.73
C ARG A 151 28.28 -26.70 40.12
N GLY A 152 28.67 -25.93 39.11
CA GLY A 152 29.98 -26.01 38.47
C GLY A 152 31.12 -25.45 39.36
N ARG A 153 30.82 -24.58 40.32
CA ARG A 153 31.80 -23.94 41.20
C ARG A 153 32.07 -24.72 42.48
N LYS A 154 31.23 -25.72 42.77
CA LYS A 154 31.36 -26.60 43.94
C LYS A 154 32.05 -27.95 43.63
N LYS A 155 32.51 -28.13 42.41
CA LYS A 155 33.41 -29.23 42.00
C LYS A 155 34.83 -28.67 41.79
#